data_434a2126a8bdeb0bcccb89b2e11bbe30
#
_entry.id   434a2126a8bdeb0bcccb89b2e11bbe30
#
_cell.length_a   1.000
_cell.length_b   1.000
_cell.length_c   1.000
_cell.angle_alpha   90.00
_cell.angle_beta   90.00
_cell.angle_gamma   90.00
#
_symmetry.space_group_name_H-M   'P 1'
#
loop_
_entity.id
_entity.type
_entity.pdbx_description
1 polymer ?
#
loop_
_entity_poly.entity_id
_entity_poly.type
_entity_poly.pdbx_seq_one_letter_code
_entity_poly.pdbx_strand_id
1 'polypeptide(L)'
;MTGTHTRAAILAALIAVVPPPAAAQSYELANGRWFNGRAFAARHLYVSDGKFTTRRPARVDSLIDLAGKFIVSPYGEAHNHNIEGAAPATVRRYLDAGIFYVKDPESFGEARANAVGVLNIPTSVDAIFAGGGFTSPDGHPSGLVRRNIARGSMKPGDDDGRFMYPVRDSADLERRWPGFLAHHTDFVKALLLYSENHQRTKDDPKEFNWHGLDPALLPLLVNKAHAAGLTVATHVESAADFHTALLAGVDEINHIPGFRPAHDSVGRWAASLARYRISDADARLAAKRGVTVVTTLGSSVAFLARGDSSGLDSASRTRVLQLFRDNLRTLKSRHVRIAFGSDEFRGNTVGEVMNLRTLGVFTDQELLRTWSIVTPRAIFPRRKIGCFDNGCEASFLALEGHPLEDFANTQRIALRMKQGVLLH
;
A
#
# COMPACT_ATOMS: atom_id res chain seq x y z
N MET A 1 50.18 43.62 -45.77
CA MET A 1 48.71 43.64 -45.96
C MET A 1 48.19 42.24 -45.76
N THR A 2 47.75 41.92 -44.58
CA THR A 2 47.21 40.60 -44.14
C THR A 2 45.75 40.75 -43.89
N GLY A 3 44.90 40.22 -44.76
CA GLY A 3 43.45 40.26 -44.60
C GLY A 3 42.94 39.07 -43.74
N THR A 4 42.36 39.38 -42.61
CA THR A 4 41.67 38.41 -41.74
C THR A 4 40.24 38.23 -42.21
N HIS A 5 39.90 37.04 -42.69
CA HIS A 5 38.50 36.63 -42.97
C HIS A 5 37.83 36.07 -41.74
N THR A 6 36.88 36.81 -41.17
CA THR A 6 36.02 36.35 -40.09
C THR A 6 34.88 35.54 -40.70
N ARG A 7 34.82 34.22 -40.41
CA ARG A 7 33.68 33.37 -40.76
C ARG A 7 32.61 33.47 -39.66
N ALA A 8 31.45 34.01 -39.98
CA ALA A 8 30.27 33.98 -39.14
C ALA A 8 29.63 32.60 -39.22
N ALA A 9 29.55 31.90 -38.07
CA ALA A 9 28.82 30.64 -37.95
C ALA A 9 27.35 30.95 -37.64
N ILE A 10 26.46 30.60 -38.57
CA ILE A 10 25.01 30.67 -38.37
C ILE A 10 24.58 29.42 -37.57
N LEU A 11 24.19 29.59 -36.31
CA LEU A 11 23.63 28.54 -35.48
C LEU A 11 22.14 28.39 -35.81
N ALA A 12 21.78 27.37 -36.60
CA ALA A 12 20.37 27.04 -36.83
C ALA A 12 19.80 26.35 -35.59
N ALA A 13 18.93 27.03 -34.86
CA ALA A 13 18.15 26.46 -33.75
C ALA A 13 17.09 25.50 -34.33
N LEU A 14 17.27 24.21 -34.17
CA LEU A 14 16.24 23.21 -34.40
C LEU A 14 15.14 23.35 -33.28
N ILE A 15 14.04 23.98 -33.65
CA ILE A 15 12.84 23.94 -32.80
C ILE A 15 12.25 22.54 -32.96
N ALA A 16 12.43 21.69 -31.93
CA ALA A 16 11.73 20.42 -31.83
C ALA A 16 10.24 20.72 -31.65
N VAL A 17 9.44 20.51 -32.67
CA VAL A 17 7.97 20.54 -32.58
C VAL A 17 7.56 19.30 -31.76
N VAL A 18 7.29 19.50 -30.49
CA VAL A 18 6.64 18.47 -29.64
C VAL A 18 5.21 18.35 -30.18
N PRO A 19 4.80 17.18 -30.68
CA PRO A 19 3.41 16.99 -31.12
C PRO A 19 2.49 17.26 -29.93
N PRO A 20 1.33 17.92 -30.14
CA PRO A 20 0.36 18.11 -29.09
C PRO A 20 -0.04 16.74 -28.54
N PRO A 21 -0.24 16.60 -27.20
CA PRO A 21 -0.72 15.35 -26.63
C PRO A 21 -2.01 14.96 -27.35
N ALA A 22 -2.10 13.70 -27.78
CA ALA A 22 -3.31 13.18 -28.39
C ALA A 22 -4.49 13.55 -27.50
N ALA A 23 -5.50 14.23 -28.07
CA ALA A 23 -6.69 14.65 -27.32
C ALA A 23 -7.25 13.44 -26.59
N ALA A 24 -7.45 13.57 -25.27
CA ALA A 24 -7.98 12.47 -24.46
C ALA A 24 -9.33 12.06 -25.05
N GLN A 25 -9.50 10.77 -25.34
CA GLN A 25 -10.73 10.23 -25.87
C GLN A 25 -11.89 10.50 -24.92
N SER A 26 -13.04 10.90 -25.45
CA SER A 26 -14.29 11.07 -24.70
C SER A 26 -15.24 9.93 -24.97
N TYR A 27 -15.87 9.45 -23.90
CA TYR A 27 -16.77 8.29 -23.96
C TYR A 27 -18.13 8.61 -23.38
N GLU A 28 -19.13 7.97 -23.93
CA GLU A 28 -20.44 7.80 -23.31
C GLU A 28 -20.50 6.38 -22.70
N LEU A 29 -20.82 6.27 -21.42
CA LEU A 29 -20.89 5.02 -20.66
C LEU A 29 -22.36 4.71 -20.35
N ALA A 30 -22.95 3.80 -21.09
CA ALA A 30 -24.35 3.43 -20.97
C ALA A 30 -24.55 2.08 -20.28
N ASN A 31 -25.73 1.87 -19.71
CA ASN A 31 -26.23 0.59 -19.20
C ASN A 31 -25.35 -0.06 -18.10
N GLY A 32 -24.59 0.72 -17.33
CA GLY A 32 -23.80 0.22 -16.19
C GLY A 32 -24.55 0.28 -14.87
N ARG A 33 -24.26 -0.66 -13.96
CA ARG A 33 -24.71 -0.66 -12.56
C ARG A 33 -23.52 -0.29 -11.67
N TRP A 34 -23.53 0.90 -11.10
CA TRP A 34 -22.39 1.53 -10.42
C TRP A 34 -22.46 1.39 -8.92
N PHE A 35 -21.37 0.92 -8.31
CA PHE A 35 -21.26 0.75 -6.86
C PHE A 35 -21.02 2.10 -6.17
N ASN A 36 -21.92 2.50 -5.29
CA ASN A 36 -21.83 3.75 -4.53
C ASN A 36 -21.21 3.58 -3.13
N GLY A 37 -20.64 2.41 -2.83
CA GLY A 37 -20.11 2.04 -1.51
C GLY A 37 -21.10 1.29 -0.63
N ARG A 38 -22.37 1.17 -1.07
CA ARG A 38 -23.44 0.42 -0.38
C ARG A 38 -24.17 -0.54 -1.30
N ALA A 39 -24.56 -0.08 -2.46
CA ALA A 39 -25.36 -0.83 -3.43
C ALA A 39 -24.95 -0.46 -4.84
N PHE A 40 -25.44 -1.23 -5.81
CA PHE A 40 -25.32 -0.95 -7.22
C PHE A 40 -26.57 -0.22 -7.71
N ALA A 41 -26.37 0.87 -8.47
CA ALA A 41 -27.44 1.64 -9.09
C ALA A 41 -27.15 1.87 -10.57
N ALA A 42 -28.16 1.84 -11.40
CA ALA A 42 -28.03 2.21 -12.81
C ALA A 42 -27.66 3.70 -12.92
N ARG A 43 -26.60 3.99 -13.69
CA ARG A 43 -26.18 5.36 -13.98
C ARG A 43 -25.71 5.46 -15.43
N HIS A 44 -25.89 6.63 -15.99
CA HIS A 44 -25.37 7.03 -17.29
C HIS A 44 -24.33 8.12 -17.07
N LEU A 45 -23.10 7.89 -17.52
CA LEU A 45 -21.99 8.80 -17.31
C LEU A 45 -21.23 9.05 -18.60
N TYR A 46 -20.46 10.11 -18.60
CA TYR A 46 -19.52 10.42 -19.66
C TYR A 46 -18.10 10.50 -19.10
N VAL A 47 -17.13 10.31 -19.98
CA VAL A 47 -15.71 10.54 -19.70
C VAL A 47 -15.24 11.66 -20.62
N SER A 48 -14.60 12.67 -20.02
CA SER A 48 -13.89 13.74 -20.73
C SER A 48 -12.63 14.09 -19.96
N ASP A 49 -11.52 14.27 -20.65
CA ASP A 49 -10.22 14.61 -20.05
C ASP A 49 -9.82 13.70 -18.88
N GLY A 50 -10.09 12.40 -19.04
CA GLY A 50 -9.78 11.39 -18.03
C GLY A 50 -10.62 11.46 -16.75
N LYS A 51 -11.74 12.19 -16.75
CA LYS A 51 -12.63 12.36 -15.60
C LYS A 51 -14.07 12.00 -15.93
N PHE A 52 -14.81 11.55 -14.92
CA PHE A 52 -16.26 11.36 -15.04
C PHE A 52 -17.01 12.67 -15.03
N THR A 53 -18.10 12.71 -15.82
CA THR A 53 -19.09 13.78 -15.80
C THR A 53 -20.48 13.23 -16.09
N THR A 54 -21.51 13.87 -15.49
CA THR A 54 -22.92 13.61 -15.81
C THR A 54 -23.43 14.49 -16.96
N ARG A 55 -22.69 15.54 -17.30
CA ARG A 55 -23.00 16.42 -18.43
C ARG A 55 -22.38 15.85 -19.69
N ARG A 56 -23.16 15.72 -20.77
CA ARG A 56 -22.66 15.29 -22.08
C ARG A 56 -21.60 16.28 -22.58
N PRO A 57 -20.38 15.82 -22.90
CA PRO A 57 -19.36 16.65 -23.54
C PRO A 57 -19.81 17.14 -24.91
N ALA A 58 -19.20 18.24 -25.41
CA ALA A 58 -19.50 18.76 -26.75
C ALA A 58 -19.17 17.73 -27.85
N ARG A 59 -18.14 16.88 -27.60
CA ARG A 59 -17.75 15.76 -28.46
C ARG A 59 -17.78 14.48 -27.65
N VAL A 60 -18.33 13.42 -28.21
CA VAL A 60 -18.26 12.03 -27.72
C VAL A 60 -17.67 11.20 -28.85
N ASP A 61 -16.50 10.61 -28.59
CA ASP A 61 -15.77 9.84 -29.61
C ASP A 61 -16.33 8.43 -29.76
N SER A 62 -16.79 7.82 -28.67
CA SER A 62 -17.33 6.45 -28.67
C SER A 62 -18.35 6.24 -27.57
N LEU A 63 -19.31 5.36 -27.84
CA LEU A 63 -20.23 4.78 -26.88
C LEU A 63 -19.67 3.44 -26.38
N ILE A 64 -19.60 3.28 -25.06
CA ILE A 64 -19.32 2.00 -24.40
C ILE A 64 -20.60 1.53 -23.74
N ASP A 65 -21.24 0.51 -24.33
CA ASP A 65 -22.35 -0.17 -23.69
C ASP A 65 -21.83 -1.18 -22.66
N LEU A 66 -22.09 -0.90 -21.41
CA LEU A 66 -21.67 -1.75 -20.28
C LEU A 66 -22.61 -2.96 -20.07
N ALA A 67 -23.66 -3.09 -20.88
CA ALA A 67 -24.53 -4.26 -20.97
C ALA A 67 -25.02 -4.78 -19.60
N GLY A 68 -25.38 -3.90 -18.69
CA GLY A 68 -25.84 -4.23 -17.35
C GLY A 68 -24.75 -4.69 -16.36
N LYS A 69 -23.47 -4.63 -16.74
CA LYS A 69 -22.34 -5.04 -15.89
C LYS A 69 -22.26 -4.23 -14.60
N PHE A 70 -21.63 -4.83 -13.60
CA PHE A 70 -21.41 -4.26 -12.27
C PHE A 70 -20.11 -3.47 -12.23
N ILE A 71 -20.21 -2.16 -12.02
CA ILE A 71 -19.07 -1.26 -12.11
C ILE A 71 -18.59 -0.90 -10.72
N VAL A 72 -17.29 -1.14 -10.47
CA VAL A 72 -16.61 -0.81 -9.22
C VAL A 72 -15.39 0.07 -9.51
N SER A 73 -14.98 0.87 -8.53
CA SER A 73 -13.67 1.53 -8.60
C SER A 73 -12.55 0.50 -8.55
N PRO A 74 -11.39 0.77 -9.18
CA PRO A 74 -10.26 -0.14 -9.12
C PRO A 74 -9.78 -0.35 -7.68
N TYR A 75 -9.19 -1.52 -7.46
CA TYR A 75 -8.75 -1.97 -6.15
C TYR A 75 -7.43 -1.32 -5.73
N GLY A 76 -7.18 -1.30 -4.40
CA GLY A 76 -5.95 -0.83 -3.80
C GLY A 76 -5.16 -1.96 -3.12
N GLU A 77 -3.84 -1.77 -3.06
CA GLU A 77 -2.87 -2.58 -2.34
C GLU A 77 -2.05 -1.65 -1.44
N ALA A 78 -2.39 -1.57 -0.16
CA ALA A 78 -1.79 -0.58 0.75
C ALA A 78 -0.46 -1.04 1.37
N HIS A 79 0.00 -2.26 1.10
CA HIS A 79 1.26 -2.78 1.64
C HIS A 79 1.75 -3.98 0.83
N ASN A 80 2.70 -3.75 -0.05
CA ASN A 80 3.34 -4.82 -0.82
C ASN A 80 4.75 -4.42 -1.26
N HIS A 81 5.64 -5.38 -1.47
CA HIS A 81 7.07 -5.20 -1.73
C HIS A 81 7.51 -5.70 -3.11
N ASN A 82 6.62 -5.77 -4.10
CA ASN A 82 6.94 -6.39 -5.39
C ASN A 82 6.82 -5.47 -6.60
N ILE A 83 6.46 -4.18 -6.40
CA ILE A 83 6.27 -3.22 -7.49
C ILE A 83 7.49 -2.35 -7.76
N GLU A 84 8.46 -2.31 -6.85
CA GLU A 84 9.63 -1.44 -6.89
C GLU A 84 10.38 -1.48 -8.23
N GLY A 85 10.64 -2.67 -8.76
CA GLY A 85 11.34 -2.85 -10.04
C GLY A 85 10.47 -2.53 -11.27
N ALA A 86 9.19 -2.20 -11.10
CA ALA A 86 8.24 -1.90 -12.16
C ALA A 86 8.26 -2.91 -13.33
N ALA A 87 8.59 -4.18 -13.04
CA ALA A 87 8.71 -5.22 -14.06
C ALA A 87 7.37 -5.39 -14.80
N PRO A 88 7.36 -5.40 -16.14
CA PRO A 88 6.13 -5.45 -16.94
C PRO A 88 5.17 -6.59 -16.55
N ALA A 89 5.71 -7.76 -16.24
CA ALA A 89 4.90 -8.90 -15.79
C ALA A 89 4.23 -8.66 -14.42
N THR A 90 4.90 -7.93 -13.51
CA THR A 90 4.32 -7.55 -12.22
C THR A 90 3.23 -6.49 -12.41
N VAL A 91 3.50 -5.45 -13.18
CA VAL A 91 2.50 -4.41 -13.52
C VAL A 91 1.27 -5.07 -14.15
N ARG A 92 1.46 -5.95 -15.14
CA ARG A 92 0.36 -6.67 -15.80
C ARG A 92 -0.46 -7.49 -14.81
N ARG A 93 0.18 -8.23 -13.92
CA ARG A 93 -0.50 -9.03 -12.89
C ARG A 93 -1.38 -8.17 -11.96
N TYR A 94 -0.94 -6.96 -11.61
CA TYR A 94 -1.75 -6.02 -10.84
C TYR A 94 -2.94 -5.51 -11.63
N LEU A 95 -2.72 -5.07 -12.87
CA LEU A 95 -3.80 -4.56 -13.74
C LEU A 95 -4.84 -5.65 -14.05
N ASP A 96 -4.39 -6.89 -14.29
CA ASP A 96 -5.28 -8.04 -14.54
C ASP A 96 -6.14 -8.35 -13.32
N ALA A 97 -5.59 -8.22 -12.11
CA ALA A 97 -6.32 -8.36 -10.86
C ALA A 97 -7.23 -7.15 -10.52
N GLY A 98 -7.22 -6.09 -11.34
CA GLY A 98 -7.99 -4.86 -11.09
C GLY A 98 -7.38 -3.94 -10.04
N ILE A 99 -6.13 -4.18 -9.62
CA ILE A 99 -5.43 -3.37 -8.63
C ILE A 99 -4.65 -2.28 -9.36
N PHE A 100 -5.11 -1.02 -9.22
CA PHE A 100 -4.48 0.11 -9.90
C PHE A 100 -3.65 1.00 -8.98
N TYR A 101 -3.79 0.85 -7.65
CA TYR A 101 -3.20 1.72 -6.65
C TYR A 101 -2.39 0.90 -5.66
N VAL A 102 -1.08 1.15 -5.58
CA VAL A 102 -0.14 0.35 -4.78
C VAL A 102 0.68 1.24 -3.86
N LYS A 103 0.93 0.79 -2.64
CA LYS A 103 1.87 1.39 -1.70
C LYS A 103 2.95 0.38 -1.36
N ASP A 104 4.20 0.75 -1.62
CA ASP A 104 5.39 -0.04 -1.29
C ASP A 104 6.10 0.58 -0.08
N PRO A 105 5.92 0.02 1.12
CA PRO A 105 6.43 0.62 2.36
C PRO A 105 7.87 0.25 2.68
N GLU A 106 8.53 -0.57 1.88
CA GLU A 106 9.94 -0.94 2.05
C GLU A 106 10.58 -1.16 0.67
N SER A 107 11.12 -0.10 0.11
CA SER A 107 11.76 -0.07 -1.21
C SER A 107 13.15 0.55 -1.13
N PHE A 108 13.98 0.38 -2.14
CA PHE A 108 15.21 1.15 -2.25
C PHE A 108 14.91 2.64 -2.47
N GLY A 109 15.82 3.51 -2.05
CA GLY A 109 15.67 4.95 -2.18
C GLY A 109 15.39 5.42 -3.61
N GLU A 110 15.96 4.73 -4.60
CA GLU A 110 15.80 5.03 -6.02
C GLU A 110 14.47 4.56 -6.64
N ALA A 111 13.65 3.81 -5.91
CA ALA A 111 12.42 3.20 -6.43
C ALA A 111 11.50 4.22 -7.11
N ARG A 112 11.31 5.38 -6.48
CA ARG A 112 10.50 6.46 -7.04
C ARG A 112 11.09 7.01 -8.35
N ALA A 113 12.41 7.23 -8.41
CA ALA A 113 13.07 7.71 -9.62
C ALA A 113 12.97 6.69 -10.75
N ASN A 114 13.15 5.39 -10.45
CA ASN A 114 13.04 4.29 -11.40
C ASN A 114 11.60 4.09 -11.92
N ALA A 115 10.60 4.54 -11.19
CA ALA A 115 9.20 4.44 -11.58
C ALA A 115 8.78 5.48 -12.64
N VAL A 116 9.57 6.52 -12.87
CA VAL A 116 9.25 7.61 -13.82
C VAL A 116 9.08 7.06 -15.24
N GLY A 117 7.94 7.38 -15.85
CA GLY A 117 7.61 6.93 -17.22
C GLY A 117 7.14 5.47 -17.34
N VAL A 118 7.22 4.69 -16.25
CA VAL A 118 6.78 3.28 -16.23
C VAL A 118 5.54 3.11 -15.34
N LEU A 119 5.53 3.73 -14.16
CA LEU A 119 4.40 3.76 -13.24
C LEU A 119 3.77 5.16 -13.21
N ASN A 120 2.63 5.28 -12.57
CA ASN A 120 1.91 6.55 -12.41
C ASN A 120 1.49 7.19 -13.76
N ILE A 121 1.22 6.33 -14.75
CA ILE A 121 0.69 6.68 -16.07
C ILE A 121 -0.62 5.95 -16.34
N PRO A 122 -1.49 6.41 -17.27
CA PRO A 122 -2.80 5.80 -17.49
C PRO A 122 -2.78 4.32 -17.87
N THR A 123 -1.69 3.85 -18.48
CA THR A 123 -1.53 2.45 -18.95
C THR A 123 -0.82 1.54 -17.95
N SER A 124 -0.52 2.03 -16.75
CA SER A 124 0.20 1.28 -15.71
C SER A 124 -0.48 1.45 -14.34
N VAL A 125 0.04 0.80 -13.31
CA VAL A 125 -0.39 1.02 -11.93
C VAL A 125 0.15 2.35 -11.39
N ASP A 126 -0.56 2.93 -10.42
CA ASP A 126 -0.06 4.06 -9.65
C ASP A 126 0.55 3.53 -8.35
N ALA A 127 1.79 3.93 -8.08
CA ALA A 127 2.52 3.48 -6.90
C ALA A 127 3.19 4.63 -6.16
N ILE A 128 3.30 4.49 -4.83
CA ILE A 128 4.08 5.36 -3.94
C ILE A 128 5.07 4.53 -3.12
N PHE A 129 6.22 5.13 -2.77
CA PHE A 129 7.38 4.44 -2.22
C PHE A 129 7.91 5.12 -0.97
N ALA A 130 8.30 4.31 0.04
CA ALA A 130 8.94 4.79 1.25
C ALA A 130 10.43 5.14 1.07
N GLY A 131 11.13 4.46 0.13
CA GLY A 131 12.55 4.67 -0.09
C GLY A 131 13.44 4.25 1.07
N GLY A 132 13.09 3.17 1.77
CA GLY A 132 13.78 2.61 2.91
C GLY A 132 13.09 2.89 4.25
N GLY A 133 13.38 2.04 5.24
CA GLY A 133 12.78 2.08 6.57
C GLY A 133 13.75 2.48 7.68
N PHE A 134 13.31 3.27 8.66
CA PHE A 134 14.07 3.60 9.85
C PHE A 134 13.95 2.49 10.89
N THR A 135 15.09 1.98 11.33
CA THR A 135 15.23 0.89 12.31
C THR A 135 16.44 1.11 13.21
N SER A 136 16.73 0.21 14.15
CA SER A 136 18.00 0.17 14.86
C SER A 136 19.05 -0.67 14.11
N PRO A 137 20.37 -0.53 14.39
CA PRO A 137 21.37 -1.47 13.91
C PRO A 137 20.97 -2.91 14.24
N ASP A 138 21.17 -3.83 13.30
CA ASP A 138 20.76 -5.24 13.41
C ASP A 138 19.25 -5.48 13.65
N GLY A 139 18.44 -4.43 13.64
CA GLY A 139 17.00 -4.49 13.75
C GLY A 139 16.31 -5.00 12.46
N HIS A 140 15.01 -5.29 12.56
CA HIS A 140 14.22 -5.65 11.37
C HIS A 140 14.28 -4.52 10.31
N PRO A 141 14.52 -4.80 9.01
CA PRO A 141 14.53 -6.10 8.34
C PRO A 141 15.93 -6.67 8.04
N SER A 142 16.94 -6.48 8.89
CA SER A 142 18.31 -6.97 8.68
C SER A 142 18.40 -8.47 8.33
N GLY A 143 17.46 -9.27 8.81
CA GLY A 143 17.34 -10.69 8.43
C GLY A 143 17.00 -10.90 6.96
N LEU A 144 16.19 -10.01 6.34
CA LEU A 144 15.90 -10.03 4.91
C LEU A 144 17.14 -9.62 4.11
N VAL A 145 17.81 -8.54 4.52
CA VAL A 145 19.06 -8.06 3.92
C VAL A 145 20.10 -9.17 3.90
N ARG A 146 20.36 -9.81 5.05
CA ARG A 146 21.32 -10.92 5.15
C ARG A 146 20.97 -12.08 4.20
N ARG A 147 19.70 -12.44 4.08
CA ARG A 147 19.26 -13.48 3.13
C ARG A 147 19.47 -13.06 1.66
N ASN A 148 19.23 -11.80 1.34
CA ASN A 148 19.41 -11.28 -0.01
C ASN A 148 20.90 -11.23 -0.41
N ILE A 149 21.78 -10.84 0.52
CA ILE A 149 23.24 -10.90 0.35
C ILE A 149 23.67 -12.36 0.11
N ALA A 150 23.23 -13.30 0.96
CA ALA A 150 23.57 -14.71 0.82
C ALA A 150 23.10 -15.33 -0.51
N ARG A 151 22.03 -14.81 -1.12
CA ARG A 151 21.52 -15.24 -2.43
C ARG A 151 22.14 -14.47 -3.61
N GLY A 152 23.00 -13.50 -3.36
CA GLY A 152 23.62 -12.66 -4.39
C GLY A 152 22.67 -11.64 -5.04
N SER A 153 21.48 -11.42 -4.48
CA SER A 153 20.53 -10.40 -4.95
C SER A 153 20.77 -9.00 -4.36
N MET A 154 21.66 -8.89 -3.39
CA MET A 154 22.11 -7.65 -2.77
C MET A 154 23.61 -7.77 -2.40
N LYS A 155 24.37 -6.69 -2.53
CA LYS A 155 25.79 -6.67 -2.07
C LYS A 155 25.86 -6.19 -0.61
N PRO A 156 26.87 -6.59 0.16
CA PRO A 156 27.11 -6.00 1.48
C PRO A 156 27.24 -4.48 1.40
N GLY A 157 26.48 -3.77 2.24
CA GLY A 157 26.45 -2.31 2.31
C GLY A 157 25.50 -1.61 1.33
N ASP A 158 24.88 -2.34 0.39
CA ASP A 158 23.87 -1.76 -0.52
C ASP A 158 22.57 -1.36 0.21
N ASP A 159 22.35 -1.87 1.39
CA ASP A 159 21.18 -1.63 2.22
C ASP A 159 21.23 -0.31 2.98
N ASP A 160 22.41 0.07 3.49
CA ASP A 160 22.57 1.22 4.40
C ASP A 160 22.36 2.56 3.67
N GLY A 161 21.38 3.33 4.16
CA GLY A 161 21.02 4.62 3.59
C GLY A 161 20.25 4.53 2.26
N ARG A 162 19.83 3.32 1.84
CA ARG A 162 19.05 3.08 0.60
C ARG A 162 17.83 2.23 0.83
N PHE A 163 17.99 1.03 1.41
CA PHE A 163 16.90 0.10 1.74
C PHE A 163 16.48 0.22 3.21
N MET A 164 17.42 0.53 4.10
CA MET A 164 17.15 0.79 5.51
C MET A 164 18.07 1.90 6.06
N TYR A 165 17.59 2.57 7.10
CA TYR A 165 18.27 3.63 7.81
C TYR A 165 18.45 3.22 9.29
N PRO A 166 19.53 2.49 9.62
CA PRO A 166 19.81 2.12 11.00
C PRO A 166 20.20 3.37 11.80
N VAL A 167 19.49 3.64 12.89
CA VAL A 167 19.75 4.79 13.78
C VAL A 167 19.88 4.34 15.23
N ARG A 168 20.93 4.80 15.93
CA ARG A 168 21.20 4.49 17.33
C ARG A 168 20.61 5.53 18.28
N ASP A 169 20.59 6.78 17.83
CA ASP A 169 20.21 7.93 18.64
C ASP A 169 19.70 9.10 17.77
N SER A 170 19.37 10.19 18.40
CA SER A 170 18.90 11.40 17.71
C SER A 170 19.96 12.02 16.79
N ALA A 171 21.25 11.93 17.14
CA ALA A 171 22.33 12.47 16.31
C ALA A 171 22.49 11.64 15.02
N ASP A 172 22.36 10.31 15.11
CA ASP A 172 22.31 9.43 13.94
C ASP A 172 21.13 9.78 13.03
N LEU A 173 19.95 10.00 13.60
CA LEU A 173 18.76 10.39 12.84
C LEU A 173 18.97 11.73 12.11
N GLU A 174 19.50 12.74 12.82
CA GLU A 174 19.81 14.05 12.23
C GLU A 174 20.79 13.93 11.06
N ARG A 175 21.84 13.14 11.22
CA ARG A 175 22.87 12.93 10.19
C ARG A 175 22.34 12.23 8.95
N ARG A 176 21.44 11.25 9.10
CA ARG A 176 20.90 10.44 8.00
C ARG A 176 19.73 11.11 7.28
N TRP A 177 19.01 12.00 7.96
CA TRP A 177 17.79 12.61 7.45
C TRP A 177 17.95 13.34 6.11
N PRO A 178 19.00 14.17 5.86
CA PRO A 178 19.19 14.80 4.55
C PRO A 178 19.37 13.79 3.41
N GLY A 179 20.11 12.69 3.64
CA GLY A 179 20.27 11.61 2.66
C GLY A 179 18.97 10.93 2.33
N PHE A 180 18.11 10.67 3.33
CA PHE A 180 16.77 10.13 3.13
C PHE A 180 15.91 11.08 2.27
N LEU A 181 15.89 12.37 2.56
CA LEU A 181 15.12 13.35 1.78
C LEU A 181 15.60 13.48 0.33
N ALA A 182 16.89 13.24 0.07
CA ALA A 182 17.46 13.31 -1.27
C ALA A 182 16.89 12.25 -2.24
N HIS A 183 16.29 11.18 -1.73
CA HIS A 183 15.57 10.18 -2.54
C HIS A 183 14.17 10.64 -2.97
N HIS A 184 13.68 11.80 -2.49
CA HIS A 184 12.36 12.34 -2.83
C HIS A 184 11.22 11.34 -2.59
N THR A 185 11.27 10.59 -1.51
CA THR A 185 10.29 9.56 -1.16
C THR A 185 8.89 10.13 -0.94
N ASP A 186 7.87 9.29 -1.07
CA ASP A 186 6.47 9.73 -0.95
C ASP A 186 5.99 9.77 0.50
N PHE A 187 6.61 8.97 1.39
CA PHE A 187 6.29 8.88 2.82
C PHE A 187 7.47 8.25 3.58
N VAL A 188 7.42 8.31 4.91
CA VAL A 188 8.43 7.71 5.80
C VAL A 188 7.96 6.36 6.30
N LYS A 189 8.85 5.35 6.32
CA LYS A 189 8.63 4.06 6.99
C LYS A 189 9.44 3.98 8.27
N ALA A 190 8.80 3.61 9.37
CA ALA A 190 9.43 3.24 10.64
C ALA A 190 9.13 1.78 10.96
N LEU A 191 10.03 1.11 11.67
CA LEU A 191 9.88 -0.30 12.03
C LEU A 191 9.97 -0.45 13.55
N LEU A 192 8.83 -0.71 14.19
CA LEU A 192 8.78 -1.13 15.60
C LEU A 192 8.63 -2.65 15.66
N LEU A 193 9.42 -3.27 16.49
CA LEU A 193 9.31 -4.69 16.82
C LEU A 193 9.47 -4.89 18.31
N TYR A 194 8.41 -5.32 18.98
CA TYR A 194 8.45 -5.59 20.42
C TYR A 194 9.11 -4.45 21.20
N SER A 195 8.70 -3.22 20.91
CA SER A 195 9.26 -1.99 21.47
C SER A 195 9.31 -1.97 23.01
N GLU A 196 8.41 -2.71 23.66
CA GLU A 196 8.38 -2.94 25.10
C GLU A 196 9.62 -3.68 25.62
N ASN A 197 10.36 -4.34 24.75
CA ASN A 197 11.60 -5.06 25.07
C ASN A 197 12.86 -4.40 24.50
N HIS A 198 12.75 -3.29 23.79
CA HIS A 198 13.82 -2.71 22.98
C HIS A 198 15.15 -2.58 23.74
N GLN A 199 15.14 -2.02 24.96
CA GLN A 199 16.34 -1.83 25.75
C GLN A 199 17.05 -3.14 26.15
N ARG A 200 16.31 -4.25 26.21
CA ARG A 200 16.86 -5.57 26.52
C ARG A 200 17.42 -6.27 25.27
N THR A 201 16.83 -6.00 24.10
CA THR A 201 17.05 -6.79 22.87
C THR A 201 18.01 -6.12 21.88
N LYS A 202 18.15 -4.80 21.92
CA LYS A 202 18.89 -4.01 20.91
C LYS A 202 20.37 -4.36 20.77
N ASP A 203 21.00 -4.83 21.85
CA ASP A 203 22.43 -5.17 21.90
C ASP A 203 22.66 -6.69 22.10
N ASP A 204 21.61 -7.52 22.08
CA ASP A 204 21.72 -8.97 22.20
C ASP A 204 21.81 -9.63 20.80
N PRO A 205 22.95 -10.25 20.44
CA PRO A 205 23.09 -10.93 19.14
C PRO A 205 22.08 -12.07 18.91
N LYS A 206 21.48 -12.61 19.97
CA LYS A 206 20.43 -13.64 19.86
C LYS A 206 19.11 -13.06 19.37
N GLU A 207 18.93 -11.75 19.54
CA GLU A 207 17.76 -11.00 19.13
C GLU A 207 18.00 -10.26 17.80
N PHE A 208 19.01 -10.67 17.01
CA PHE A 208 19.25 -10.17 15.66
C PHE A 208 17.96 -10.21 14.82
N ASN A 209 17.56 -9.08 14.23
CA ASN A 209 16.34 -8.89 13.47
C ASN A 209 15.03 -8.92 14.29
N TRP A 210 15.08 -9.04 15.64
CA TRP A 210 13.89 -9.13 16.50
C TRP A 210 13.71 -7.92 17.41
N HIS A 211 14.23 -6.80 16.98
CA HIS A 211 13.95 -5.45 17.49
C HIS A 211 13.84 -4.49 16.29
N GLY A 212 13.33 -3.30 16.53
CA GLY A 212 13.16 -2.26 15.53
C GLY A 212 13.79 -0.94 15.99
N LEU A 213 13.27 0.17 15.48
CA LEU A 213 13.64 1.52 15.89
C LEU A 213 13.45 1.69 17.40
N ASP A 214 14.38 2.37 18.06
CA ASP A 214 14.18 2.79 19.46
C ASP A 214 12.88 3.59 19.56
N PRO A 215 11.89 3.12 20.36
CA PRO A 215 10.60 3.80 20.48
C PRO A 215 10.73 5.25 20.95
N ALA A 216 11.80 5.60 21.66
CA ALA A 216 12.07 6.98 22.08
C ALA A 216 12.42 7.92 20.90
N LEU A 217 12.90 7.38 19.78
CA LEU A 217 13.21 8.16 18.57
C LEU A 217 12.00 8.37 17.65
N LEU A 218 10.96 7.54 17.78
CA LEU A 218 9.80 7.62 16.87
C LEU A 218 9.11 8.99 16.88
N PRO A 219 8.85 9.66 18.02
CA PRO A 219 8.26 11.00 18.02
C PRO A 219 9.11 12.04 17.27
N LEU A 220 10.44 11.96 17.38
CA LEU A 220 11.36 12.85 16.66
C LEU A 220 11.25 12.60 15.14
N LEU A 221 11.27 11.32 14.72
CA LEU A 221 11.11 10.95 13.32
C LEU A 221 9.78 11.45 12.75
N VAL A 222 8.66 11.27 13.48
CA VAL A 222 7.33 11.75 13.09
C VAL A 222 7.33 13.28 12.91
N ASN A 223 7.88 14.02 13.87
CA ASN A 223 7.96 15.48 13.80
C ASN A 223 8.78 15.94 12.59
N LYS A 224 9.92 15.28 12.29
CA LYS A 224 10.74 15.59 11.12
C LYS A 224 10.00 15.29 9.81
N ALA A 225 9.31 14.16 9.74
CA ALA A 225 8.52 13.79 8.58
C ALA A 225 7.40 14.78 8.32
N HIS A 226 6.61 15.13 9.34
CA HIS A 226 5.53 16.09 9.23
C HIS A 226 6.03 17.51 8.84
N ALA A 227 7.17 17.94 9.40
CA ALA A 227 7.80 19.20 9.01
C ALA A 227 8.24 19.22 7.54
N ALA A 228 8.56 18.05 6.96
CA ALA A 228 8.87 17.87 5.55
C ALA A 228 7.62 17.62 4.67
N GLY A 229 6.42 17.62 5.24
CA GLY A 229 5.15 17.37 4.54
C GLY A 229 4.93 15.89 4.19
N LEU A 230 5.67 14.97 4.82
CA LEU A 230 5.58 13.52 4.63
C LEU A 230 4.75 12.88 5.75
N THR A 231 3.99 11.85 5.41
CA THR A 231 3.30 10.98 6.38
C THR A 231 4.24 9.86 6.86
N VAL A 232 3.92 9.29 8.03
CA VAL A 232 4.69 8.17 8.61
C VAL A 232 3.84 6.91 8.68
N ALA A 233 4.31 5.83 8.06
CA ALA A 233 3.79 4.48 8.18
C ALA A 233 4.71 3.66 9.09
N THR A 234 4.14 2.95 10.07
CA THR A 234 4.92 2.22 11.07
C THR A 234 4.56 0.75 11.08
N HIS A 235 5.56 -0.13 10.90
CA HIS A 235 5.44 -1.56 11.17
C HIS A 235 5.24 -1.82 12.66
N VAL A 236 4.36 -2.74 13.02
CA VAL A 236 4.15 -3.18 14.41
C VAL A 236 4.01 -4.69 14.49
N GLU A 237 4.51 -5.29 15.57
CA GLU A 237 4.33 -6.72 15.88
C GLU A 237 3.43 -6.93 17.10
N SER A 238 3.57 -6.10 18.14
CA SER A 238 2.82 -6.23 19.40
C SER A 238 1.78 -5.13 19.59
N ALA A 239 0.87 -5.33 20.53
CA ALA A 239 -0.06 -4.27 20.96
C ALA A 239 0.67 -3.09 21.63
N ALA A 240 1.84 -3.33 22.23
CA ALA A 240 2.71 -2.27 22.76
C ALA A 240 3.27 -1.41 21.63
N ASP A 241 3.70 -2.02 20.51
CA ASP A 241 4.13 -1.27 19.32
C ASP A 241 2.99 -0.42 18.77
N PHE A 242 1.78 -1.00 18.70
CA PHE A 242 0.59 -0.30 18.23
C PHE A 242 0.30 0.94 19.10
N HIS A 243 0.34 0.78 20.42
CA HIS A 243 0.18 1.86 21.39
C HIS A 243 1.26 2.94 21.23
N THR A 244 2.53 2.52 21.14
CA THR A 244 3.69 3.41 20.98
C THR A 244 3.59 4.22 19.68
N ALA A 245 3.22 3.58 18.58
CA ALA A 245 3.02 4.23 17.28
C ALA A 245 1.91 5.30 17.37
N LEU A 246 0.79 4.98 18.03
CA LEU A 246 -0.28 5.95 18.26
C LEU A 246 0.22 7.15 19.08
N LEU A 247 0.92 6.93 20.18
CA LEU A 247 1.41 8.02 21.03
C LEU A 247 2.40 8.93 20.28
N ALA A 248 3.24 8.36 19.43
CA ALA A 248 4.20 9.10 18.62
C ALA A 248 3.54 9.96 17.52
N GLY A 249 2.28 9.68 17.15
CA GLY A 249 1.53 10.48 16.17
C GLY A 249 1.72 10.02 14.73
N VAL A 250 1.95 8.74 14.48
CA VAL A 250 2.03 8.18 13.12
C VAL A 250 0.68 8.29 12.38
N ASP A 251 0.74 8.33 11.04
CA ASP A 251 -0.44 8.45 10.18
C ASP A 251 -1.01 7.09 9.78
N GLU A 252 -0.16 6.08 9.73
CA GLU A 252 -0.53 4.73 9.34
C GLU A 252 0.21 3.69 10.19
N ILE A 253 -0.52 2.66 10.58
CA ILE A 253 0.02 1.46 11.25
C ILE A 253 -0.11 0.29 10.28
N ASN A 254 1.02 -0.33 9.99
CA ASN A 254 1.08 -1.52 9.17
C ASN A 254 1.06 -2.76 10.06
N HIS A 255 0.23 -3.70 9.65
CA HIS A 255 -0.06 -4.98 10.32
C HIS A 255 -1.05 -4.87 11.48
N ILE A 256 -1.75 -5.96 11.68
CA ILE A 256 -2.52 -6.21 12.89
C ILE A 256 -1.59 -6.93 13.88
N PRO A 257 -1.45 -6.48 15.13
CA PRO A 257 -0.61 -7.16 16.12
C PRO A 257 -0.83 -8.67 16.15
N GLY A 258 0.28 -9.42 16.11
CA GLY A 258 0.27 -10.88 16.02
C GLY A 258 0.03 -11.43 14.62
N PHE A 259 0.15 -10.64 13.57
CA PHE A 259 -0.12 -11.05 12.18
C PHE A 259 0.80 -12.17 11.68
N ARG A 260 1.95 -12.39 12.31
CA ARG A 260 2.85 -13.52 12.03
C ARG A 260 3.43 -14.10 13.30
N PRO A 261 3.89 -15.38 13.27
CA PRO A 261 4.50 -16.02 14.42
C PRO A 261 5.76 -15.29 14.90
N ALA A 262 5.94 -15.24 16.22
CA ALA A 262 7.18 -14.78 16.79
C ALA A 262 8.35 -15.74 16.45
N HIS A 263 9.51 -15.18 16.43
CA HIS A 263 10.79 -15.78 16.07
C HIS A 263 11.11 -17.14 16.71
N ASP A 264 10.83 -17.26 17.98
CA ASP A 264 11.36 -18.34 18.77
C ASP A 264 10.57 -19.64 18.68
N SER A 265 9.29 -19.59 18.44
CA SER A 265 8.46 -20.71 18.05
C SER A 265 7.00 -20.30 17.82
N VAL A 266 6.36 -20.99 16.89
CA VAL A 266 4.92 -20.88 16.64
C VAL A 266 4.09 -21.20 17.90
N GLY A 267 4.54 -22.18 18.72
CA GLY A 267 3.89 -22.54 19.97
C GLY A 267 3.93 -21.44 21.02
N ARG A 268 5.07 -20.78 21.19
CA ARG A 268 5.20 -19.64 22.13
C ARG A 268 4.40 -18.43 21.70
N TRP A 269 4.33 -18.13 20.40
CA TRP A 269 3.45 -17.12 19.85
C TRP A 269 1.99 -17.39 20.22
N ALA A 270 1.50 -18.59 19.95
CA ALA A 270 0.13 -18.97 20.28
C ALA A 270 -0.16 -18.99 21.80
N ALA A 271 0.84 -19.23 22.65
CA ALA A 271 0.71 -19.23 24.10
C ALA A 271 0.58 -17.83 24.71
N SER A 272 1.15 -16.79 24.06
CA SER A 272 1.24 -15.42 24.60
C SER A 272 0.36 -14.41 23.87
N LEU A 273 -0.83 -14.82 23.39
CA LEU A 273 -1.71 -14.00 22.56
C LEU A 273 -2.18 -12.69 23.22
N ALA A 274 -2.16 -12.58 24.55
CA ALA A 274 -2.56 -11.36 25.26
C ALA A 274 -1.74 -10.13 24.85
N ARG A 275 -0.44 -10.30 24.53
CA ARG A 275 0.45 -9.24 24.10
C ARG A 275 0.12 -8.65 22.72
N TYR A 276 -0.72 -9.33 21.95
CA TYR A 276 -1.14 -8.91 20.61
C TYR A 276 -2.56 -8.34 20.57
N ARG A 277 -3.25 -8.26 21.71
CA ARG A 277 -4.62 -7.79 21.78
C ARG A 277 -4.67 -6.26 21.79
N ILE A 278 -5.26 -5.67 20.77
CA ILE A 278 -5.50 -4.23 20.67
C ILE A 278 -6.51 -3.84 21.75
N SER A 279 -6.18 -2.85 22.58
CA SER A 279 -7.08 -2.33 23.59
C SER A 279 -8.18 -1.46 22.95
N ASP A 280 -9.33 -1.41 23.62
CA ASP A 280 -10.42 -0.52 23.21
C ASP A 280 -10.02 0.98 23.30
N ALA A 281 -9.15 1.33 24.25
CA ALA A 281 -8.59 2.67 24.37
C ALA A 281 -7.71 3.04 23.17
N ASP A 282 -6.86 2.12 22.71
CA ASP A 282 -6.01 2.35 21.55
C ASP A 282 -6.82 2.44 20.25
N ALA A 283 -7.84 1.61 20.10
CA ALA A 283 -8.75 1.71 18.96
C ALA A 283 -9.48 3.07 18.92
N ARG A 284 -9.95 3.57 20.09
CA ARG A 284 -10.52 4.93 20.19
C ARG A 284 -9.49 6.02 19.83
N LEU A 285 -8.26 5.88 20.31
CA LEU A 285 -7.19 6.84 20.02
C LEU A 285 -6.86 6.84 18.53
N ALA A 286 -6.75 5.66 17.89
CA ALA A 286 -6.53 5.52 16.45
C ALA A 286 -7.64 6.21 15.63
N ALA A 287 -8.90 5.98 16.00
CA ALA A 287 -10.05 6.63 15.36
C ALA A 287 -10.02 8.16 15.54
N LYS A 288 -9.78 8.65 16.76
CA LYS A 288 -9.69 10.07 17.08
C LYS A 288 -8.60 10.79 16.28
N ARG A 289 -7.46 10.13 16.08
CA ARG A 289 -6.31 10.67 15.32
C ARG A 289 -6.43 10.47 13.81
N GLY A 290 -7.43 9.72 13.34
CA GLY A 290 -7.62 9.41 11.93
C GLY A 290 -6.54 8.47 11.35
N VAL A 291 -5.87 7.69 12.20
CA VAL A 291 -4.83 6.74 11.79
C VAL A 291 -5.45 5.67 10.89
N THR A 292 -4.75 5.32 9.82
CA THR A 292 -5.10 4.18 8.97
C THR A 292 -4.40 2.92 9.47
N VAL A 293 -5.13 1.80 9.59
CA VAL A 293 -4.55 0.49 9.94
C VAL A 293 -4.61 -0.41 8.71
N VAL A 294 -3.46 -0.91 8.28
CA VAL A 294 -3.34 -1.85 7.15
C VAL A 294 -3.28 -3.28 7.66
N THR A 295 -4.09 -4.17 7.11
CA THR A 295 -4.36 -5.49 7.72
C THR A 295 -3.21 -6.50 7.62
N THR A 296 -2.81 -6.92 6.43
CA THR A 296 -1.78 -7.92 6.12
C THR A 296 -1.91 -9.27 6.85
N LEU A 297 -3.13 -9.73 7.02
CA LEU A 297 -3.45 -10.99 7.72
C LEU A 297 -3.63 -12.20 6.79
N GLY A 298 -3.81 -11.95 5.49
CA GLY A 298 -4.25 -12.99 4.55
C GLY A 298 -3.34 -14.22 4.51
N SER A 299 -2.02 -14.03 4.46
CA SER A 299 -1.07 -15.16 4.47
C SER A 299 -1.10 -15.94 5.77
N SER A 300 -1.25 -15.27 6.91
CA SER A 300 -1.39 -15.94 8.22
C SER A 300 -2.70 -16.70 8.36
N VAL A 301 -3.81 -16.14 7.87
CA VAL A 301 -5.10 -16.84 7.83
C VAL A 301 -5.01 -18.08 6.95
N ALA A 302 -4.44 -17.96 5.74
CA ALA A 302 -4.22 -19.10 4.84
C ALA A 302 -3.27 -20.15 5.44
N PHE A 303 -2.22 -19.73 6.15
CA PHE A 303 -1.29 -20.63 6.85
C PHE A 303 -2.01 -21.44 7.93
N LEU A 304 -2.79 -20.76 8.77
CA LEU A 304 -3.55 -21.42 9.85
C LEU A 304 -4.65 -22.35 9.32
N ALA A 305 -5.22 -22.05 8.16
CA ALA A 305 -6.23 -22.90 7.51
C ALA A 305 -5.67 -24.22 6.98
N ARG A 306 -4.35 -24.33 6.75
CA ARG A 306 -3.70 -25.58 6.26
C ARG A 306 -3.63 -26.71 7.29
N GLY A 307 -4.15 -26.51 8.49
CA GLY A 307 -4.21 -27.56 9.51
C GLY A 307 -2.83 -27.97 10.04
N ASP A 308 -2.52 -29.26 9.97
CA ASP A 308 -1.31 -29.82 10.59
C ASP A 308 0.00 -29.25 10.05
N SER A 309 0.01 -28.75 8.82
CA SER A 309 1.20 -28.09 8.23
C SER A 309 1.57 -26.76 8.89
N SER A 310 0.71 -26.20 9.75
CA SER A 310 1.00 -24.97 10.50
C SER A 310 1.90 -25.20 11.72
N GLY A 311 2.12 -26.45 12.16
CA GLY A 311 2.85 -26.77 13.39
C GLY A 311 2.09 -26.38 14.68
N LEU A 312 0.82 -25.99 14.57
CA LEU A 312 -0.08 -25.65 15.69
C LEU A 312 -1.18 -26.69 15.82
N ASP A 313 -1.52 -27.05 17.05
CA ASP A 313 -2.75 -27.82 17.31
C ASP A 313 -4.02 -27.02 16.95
N SER A 314 -5.13 -27.72 16.82
CA SER A 314 -6.42 -27.13 16.44
C SER A 314 -6.88 -26.03 17.41
N ALA A 315 -6.66 -26.21 18.71
CA ALA A 315 -7.04 -25.23 19.71
C ALA A 315 -6.22 -23.96 19.62
N SER A 316 -4.92 -24.06 19.38
CA SER A 316 -4.02 -22.93 19.17
C SER A 316 -4.37 -22.17 17.89
N ARG A 317 -4.62 -22.86 16.78
CA ARG A 317 -5.10 -22.22 15.53
C ARG A 317 -6.39 -21.44 15.76
N THR A 318 -7.35 -22.04 16.45
CA THR A 318 -8.65 -21.39 16.77
C THR A 318 -8.43 -20.13 17.60
N ARG A 319 -7.57 -20.16 18.64
CA ARG A 319 -7.27 -19.01 19.47
C ARG A 319 -6.63 -17.87 18.69
N VAL A 320 -5.70 -18.17 17.79
CA VAL A 320 -5.05 -17.15 16.94
C VAL A 320 -6.03 -16.53 15.96
N LEU A 321 -6.86 -17.33 15.28
CA LEU A 321 -7.90 -16.81 14.40
C LEU A 321 -8.93 -15.98 15.19
N GLN A 322 -9.21 -16.34 16.45
CA GLN A 322 -10.08 -15.56 17.31
C GLN A 322 -9.44 -14.22 17.70
N LEU A 323 -8.14 -14.17 17.96
CA LEU A 323 -7.39 -12.90 18.17
C LEU A 323 -7.54 -11.97 16.98
N PHE A 324 -7.35 -12.47 15.74
CA PHE A 324 -7.52 -11.67 14.54
C PHE A 324 -8.93 -11.11 14.41
N ARG A 325 -9.95 -11.94 14.65
CA ARG A 325 -11.36 -11.49 14.69
C ARG A 325 -11.59 -10.40 15.72
N ASP A 326 -11.07 -10.59 16.94
CA ASP A 326 -11.26 -9.66 18.06
C ASP A 326 -10.60 -8.31 17.76
N ASN A 327 -9.34 -8.31 17.28
CA ASN A 327 -8.64 -7.08 16.91
C ASN A 327 -9.37 -6.33 15.78
N LEU A 328 -9.78 -7.03 14.73
CA LEU A 328 -10.52 -6.42 13.62
C LEU A 328 -11.89 -5.89 14.07
N ARG A 329 -12.63 -6.61 14.93
CA ARG A 329 -13.89 -6.15 15.50
C ARG A 329 -13.71 -4.93 16.38
N THR A 330 -12.65 -4.91 17.20
CA THR A 330 -12.31 -3.76 18.06
C THR A 330 -12.06 -2.53 17.20
N LEU A 331 -11.22 -2.61 16.17
CA LEU A 331 -10.96 -1.50 15.25
C LEU A 331 -12.24 -1.06 14.51
N LYS A 332 -13.02 -2.00 13.99
CA LYS A 332 -14.28 -1.73 13.28
C LYS A 332 -15.31 -1.03 14.16
N SER A 333 -15.50 -1.52 15.41
CA SER A 333 -16.48 -0.95 16.35
C SER A 333 -16.16 0.49 16.76
N ARG A 334 -14.90 0.90 16.64
CA ARG A 334 -14.43 2.26 16.90
C ARG A 334 -14.27 3.10 15.64
N HIS A 335 -14.73 2.60 14.48
CA HIS A 335 -14.65 3.30 13.19
C HIS A 335 -13.24 3.69 12.77
N VAL A 336 -12.23 2.91 13.18
CA VAL A 336 -10.86 3.07 12.70
C VAL A 336 -10.84 2.85 11.19
N ARG A 337 -10.10 3.68 10.46
CA ARG A 337 -9.91 3.49 9.02
C ARG A 337 -9.05 2.25 8.78
N ILE A 338 -9.64 1.22 8.19
CA ILE A 338 -8.95 -0.01 7.80
C ILE A 338 -8.70 0.04 6.30
N ALA A 339 -7.47 -0.24 5.88
CA ALA A 339 -7.08 -0.44 4.49
C ALA A 339 -6.53 -1.86 4.31
N PHE A 340 -6.60 -2.40 3.09
CA PHE A 340 -6.10 -3.73 2.79
C PHE A 340 -4.73 -3.67 2.12
N GLY A 341 -3.80 -4.46 2.64
CA GLY A 341 -2.47 -4.70 2.11
C GLY A 341 -2.12 -6.16 2.33
N SER A 342 -1.31 -6.75 1.46
CA SER A 342 -1.03 -8.19 1.49
C SER A 342 0.26 -8.58 2.17
N ASP A 343 1.28 -7.71 2.12
CA ASP A 343 2.67 -8.02 2.53
C ASP A 343 3.23 -9.28 1.85
N GLU A 344 2.86 -9.50 0.60
CA GLU A 344 3.16 -10.70 -0.17
C GLU A 344 4.17 -10.41 -1.28
N PHE A 345 5.35 -11.07 -1.27
CA PHE A 345 6.37 -10.89 -2.30
C PHE A 345 5.98 -11.40 -3.69
N ARG A 346 4.99 -12.29 -3.79
CA ARG A 346 4.52 -12.90 -5.05
C ARG A 346 3.02 -12.82 -5.25
N GLY A 347 2.30 -12.34 -4.23
CA GLY A 347 0.86 -12.16 -4.21
C GLY A 347 0.44 -10.70 -4.33
N ASN A 348 -0.81 -10.44 -4.02
CA ASN A 348 -1.41 -9.12 -3.94
C ASN A 348 -2.67 -9.17 -3.05
N THR A 349 -3.38 -8.05 -2.88
CA THR A 349 -4.57 -7.95 -2.02
C THR A 349 -5.74 -8.87 -2.41
N VAL A 350 -5.74 -9.53 -3.55
CA VAL A 350 -6.75 -10.57 -3.84
C VAL A 350 -6.68 -11.66 -2.76
N GLY A 351 -5.46 -12.18 -2.47
CA GLY A 351 -5.27 -13.18 -1.41
C GLY A 351 -5.66 -12.65 -0.03
N GLU A 352 -5.28 -11.43 0.29
CA GLU A 352 -5.65 -10.78 1.55
C GLU A 352 -7.17 -10.74 1.74
N VAL A 353 -7.89 -10.17 0.77
CA VAL A 353 -9.34 -9.97 0.86
C VAL A 353 -10.11 -11.29 0.93
N MET A 354 -9.72 -12.28 0.10
CA MET A 354 -10.36 -13.60 0.11
C MET A 354 -10.17 -14.32 1.45
N ASN A 355 -8.98 -14.22 2.05
CA ASN A 355 -8.70 -14.82 3.36
C ASN A 355 -9.39 -14.05 4.50
N LEU A 356 -9.40 -12.71 4.47
CA LEU A 356 -10.15 -11.90 5.45
C LEU A 356 -11.66 -12.22 5.44
N ARG A 357 -12.23 -12.51 4.26
CA ARG A 357 -13.62 -12.93 4.13
C ARG A 357 -13.93 -14.16 4.99
N THR A 358 -13.01 -15.13 5.08
CA THR A 358 -13.20 -16.36 5.88
C THR A 358 -13.25 -16.10 7.39
N LEU A 359 -12.75 -14.95 7.87
CA LEU A 359 -12.85 -14.59 9.28
C LEU A 359 -14.26 -14.19 9.70
N GLY A 360 -15.16 -13.84 8.76
CA GLY A 360 -16.53 -13.44 9.06
C GLY A 360 -16.67 -12.16 9.89
N VAL A 361 -15.68 -11.25 9.79
CA VAL A 361 -15.70 -9.94 10.46
C VAL A 361 -16.28 -8.85 9.57
N PHE A 362 -16.08 -8.98 8.27
CA PHE A 362 -16.59 -8.06 7.26
C PHE A 362 -17.67 -8.74 6.42
N THR A 363 -18.70 -8.01 6.07
CA THR A 363 -19.63 -8.40 4.98
C THR A 363 -18.96 -8.23 3.62
N ASP A 364 -19.46 -8.91 2.59
CA ASP A 364 -18.96 -8.76 1.22
C ASP A 364 -19.04 -7.30 0.73
N GLN A 365 -20.08 -6.57 1.13
CA GLN A 365 -20.21 -5.13 0.87
C GLN A 365 -19.08 -4.31 1.52
N GLU A 366 -18.77 -4.58 2.78
CA GLU A 366 -17.70 -3.88 3.50
C GLU A 366 -16.31 -4.22 2.90
N LEU A 367 -16.08 -5.48 2.54
CA LEU A 367 -14.86 -5.90 1.83
C LEU A 367 -14.72 -5.15 0.51
N LEU A 368 -15.74 -5.18 -0.32
CA LEU A 368 -15.73 -4.49 -1.62
C LEU A 368 -15.51 -2.98 -1.46
N ARG A 369 -16.22 -2.35 -0.52
CA ARG A 369 -16.06 -0.93 -0.24
C ARG A 369 -14.66 -0.58 0.26
N THR A 370 -14.12 -1.38 1.18
CA THR A 370 -12.76 -1.15 1.69
C THR A 370 -11.73 -1.31 0.59
N TRP A 371 -11.83 -2.35 -0.21
CA TRP A 371 -10.86 -2.66 -1.24
C TRP A 371 -10.87 -1.67 -2.41
N SER A 372 -12.09 -1.25 -2.87
CA SER A 372 -12.23 -0.40 -4.06
C SER A 372 -12.34 1.10 -3.77
N ILE A 373 -12.63 1.50 -2.52
CA ILE A 373 -12.84 2.92 -2.19
C ILE A 373 -11.90 3.38 -1.07
N VAL A 374 -11.89 2.66 0.08
CA VAL A 374 -11.15 3.13 1.25
C VAL A 374 -9.65 2.97 1.05
N THR A 375 -9.20 1.81 0.60
CA THR A 375 -7.79 1.51 0.37
C THR A 375 -7.15 2.44 -0.67
N PRO A 376 -7.71 2.63 -1.88
CA PRO A 376 -7.18 3.61 -2.84
C PRO A 376 -7.04 5.02 -2.27
N ARG A 377 -8.06 5.50 -1.53
CA ARG A 377 -8.04 6.83 -0.91
C ARG A 377 -7.06 6.95 0.25
N ALA A 378 -6.77 5.86 0.95
CA ALA A 378 -5.73 5.84 1.97
C ALA A 378 -4.33 5.98 1.34
N ILE A 379 -4.11 5.34 0.17
CA ILE A 379 -2.85 5.44 -0.57
C ILE A 379 -2.69 6.84 -1.21
N PHE A 380 -3.74 7.36 -1.85
CA PHE A 380 -3.73 8.64 -2.58
C PHE A 380 -4.77 9.61 -2.04
N PRO A 381 -4.63 10.16 -0.82
CA PRO A 381 -5.68 10.94 -0.16
C PRO A 381 -6.01 12.27 -0.85
N ARG A 382 -5.12 12.79 -1.70
CA ARG A 382 -5.32 14.05 -2.42
C ARG A 382 -6.01 13.88 -3.78
N ARG A 383 -6.21 12.63 -4.24
CA ARG A 383 -6.83 12.34 -5.55
C ARG A 383 -8.32 12.08 -5.41
N LYS A 384 -9.09 12.47 -6.40
CA LYS A 384 -10.52 12.15 -6.49
C LYS A 384 -10.70 10.77 -7.16
N ILE A 385 -10.40 9.71 -6.44
CA ILE A 385 -10.52 8.30 -6.84
C ILE A 385 -11.50 7.57 -5.93
N GLY A 386 -11.89 6.34 -6.28
CA GLY A 386 -12.88 5.59 -5.51
C GLY A 386 -14.27 6.22 -5.56
N CYS A 387 -14.61 6.93 -6.63
CA CYS A 387 -15.90 7.60 -6.85
C CYS A 387 -16.24 7.70 -8.34
N PHE A 388 -17.51 8.00 -8.64
CA PHE A 388 -18.06 8.12 -9.99
C PHE A 388 -18.81 9.44 -10.21
N ASP A 389 -18.53 10.44 -9.38
CA ASP A 389 -19.14 11.76 -9.47
C ASP A 389 -18.35 12.69 -10.39
N ASN A 390 -18.92 13.85 -10.71
CA ASN A 390 -18.28 14.84 -11.55
C ASN A 390 -16.87 15.20 -11.04
N GLY A 391 -15.88 15.08 -11.92
CA GLY A 391 -14.49 15.39 -11.64
C GLY A 391 -13.70 14.28 -10.91
N CYS A 392 -14.34 13.14 -10.58
CA CYS A 392 -13.59 11.93 -10.18
C CYS A 392 -12.81 11.41 -11.39
N GLU A 393 -11.64 10.81 -11.14
CA GLU A 393 -10.85 10.17 -12.20
C GLU A 393 -11.65 9.04 -12.86
N ALA A 394 -11.68 9.03 -14.18
CA ALA A 394 -12.41 8.03 -14.95
C ALA A 394 -11.66 6.69 -14.95
N SER A 395 -11.68 6.04 -13.77
CA SER A 395 -11.05 4.74 -13.52
C SER A 395 -12.09 3.78 -12.96
N PHE A 396 -12.31 2.65 -13.63
CA PHE A 396 -13.29 1.64 -13.21
C PHE A 396 -12.94 0.24 -13.70
N LEU A 397 -13.57 -0.74 -13.06
CA LEU A 397 -13.63 -2.14 -13.46
C LEU A 397 -15.09 -2.48 -13.76
N ALA A 398 -15.36 -3.11 -14.90
CA ALA A 398 -16.66 -3.69 -15.21
C ALA A 398 -16.61 -5.20 -14.95
N LEU A 399 -17.39 -5.66 -13.98
CA LEU A 399 -17.45 -7.05 -13.55
C LEU A 399 -18.56 -7.79 -14.30
N GLU A 400 -18.33 -9.06 -14.63
CA GLU A 400 -19.31 -9.89 -15.35
C GLU A 400 -20.53 -10.25 -14.52
N GLY A 401 -20.37 -10.43 -13.20
CA GLY A 401 -21.43 -10.84 -12.28
C GLY A 401 -21.57 -9.94 -11.07
N HIS A 402 -22.66 -10.09 -10.31
CA HIS A 402 -22.94 -9.31 -9.11
C HIS A 402 -21.99 -9.72 -7.95
N PRO A 403 -21.05 -8.85 -7.53
CA PRO A 403 -20.03 -9.25 -6.54
C PRO A 403 -20.56 -9.36 -5.10
N LEU A 404 -21.78 -8.87 -4.82
CA LEU A 404 -22.41 -9.04 -3.51
C LEU A 404 -23.34 -10.26 -3.44
N GLU A 405 -23.63 -10.90 -4.58
CA GLU A 405 -24.32 -12.20 -4.65
C GLU A 405 -23.29 -13.35 -4.66
N ASP A 406 -22.20 -13.18 -5.41
CA ASP A 406 -21.06 -14.06 -5.41
C ASP A 406 -19.78 -13.21 -5.44
N PHE A 407 -19.04 -13.22 -4.33
CA PHE A 407 -17.85 -12.39 -4.17
C PHE A 407 -16.71 -12.76 -5.13
N ALA A 408 -16.69 -13.98 -5.67
CA ALA A 408 -15.73 -14.40 -6.69
C ALA A 408 -15.84 -13.56 -7.99
N ASN A 409 -17.02 -12.94 -8.24
CA ASN A 409 -17.20 -12.04 -9.37
C ASN A 409 -16.32 -10.79 -9.32
N THR A 410 -15.75 -10.43 -8.16
CA THR A 410 -14.73 -9.36 -8.04
C THR A 410 -13.50 -9.63 -8.92
N GLN A 411 -13.23 -10.87 -9.27
CA GLN A 411 -12.10 -11.28 -10.12
C GLN A 411 -12.48 -11.51 -11.58
N ARG A 412 -13.77 -11.46 -11.93
CA ARG A 412 -14.27 -11.65 -13.29
C ARG A 412 -14.43 -10.30 -13.98
N ILE A 413 -13.29 -9.71 -14.37
CA ILE A 413 -13.22 -8.35 -14.90
C ILE A 413 -13.29 -8.38 -16.43
N ALA A 414 -14.42 -7.91 -16.99
CA ALA A 414 -14.64 -7.87 -18.43
C ALA A 414 -13.98 -6.64 -19.10
N LEU A 415 -13.89 -5.50 -18.37
CA LEU A 415 -13.34 -4.27 -18.94
C LEU A 415 -12.66 -3.45 -17.84
N ARG A 416 -11.57 -2.81 -18.21
CA ARG A 416 -10.76 -1.95 -17.35
C ARG A 416 -10.59 -0.58 -17.99
N MET A 417 -10.83 0.47 -17.22
CA MET A 417 -10.50 1.84 -17.63
C MET A 417 -9.69 2.51 -16.53
N LYS A 418 -8.63 3.20 -16.90
CA LYS A 418 -7.84 4.02 -15.97
C LYS A 418 -7.62 5.41 -16.56
N GLN A 419 -8.05 6.44 -15.82
CA GLN A 419 -7.92 7.84 -16.23
C GLN A 419 -8.42 8.11 -17.66
N GLY A 420 -9.53 7.45 -18.04
CA GLY A 420 -10.13 7.57 -19.37
C GLY A 420 -9.47 6.71 -20.46
N VAL A 421 -8.47 5.91 -20.14
CA VAL A 421 -7.79 4.99 -21.07
C VAL A 421 -8.31 3.57 -20.86
N LEU A 422 -8.77 2.92 -21.93
CA LEU A 422 -9.13 1.49 -21.92
C LEU A 422 -7.83 0.66 -21.84
N LEU A 423 -7.81 -0.31 -20.92
CA LEU A 423 -6.70 -1.26 -20.75
C LEU A 423 -7.10 -2.62 -21.35
N HIS A 424 -6.22 -3.17 -22.17
CA HIS A 424 -6.39 -4.44 -22.88
C HIS A 424 -5.53 -5.57 -22.29
#